data_529f58a2085c846b5bee0fc5a9d382e6
#
_entry.id   529f58a2085c846b5bee0fc5a9d382e6
#
_cell.length_a   1.000
_cell.length_b   1.000
_cell.length_c   1.000
_cell.angle_alpha   90.00
_cell.angle_beta   90.00
_cell.angle_gamma   90.00
#
_symmetry.space_group_name_H-M   'P 1'
#
loop_
_entity.id
_entity.type
_entity.pdbx_description
1 polymer ?
#
loop_
_entity_poly.entity_id
_entity_poly.type
_entity_poly.pdbx_seq_one_letter_code
_entity_poly.pdbx_strand_id
1 'polypeptide(L)'
;MEPTNWLEAARQSIESRFMHILRAKDHNLATYVTGRLANLLLARLPESTASALIGLLPEGDRNKLSQARGYFDTSIGYTDFIEKTIFSMGCPNEIHDEISRAIADTFLRTISEKIPMELKLRMAKDLPMELKARMNLSQTIETKAA
;
A
#
# COMPACT_ATOMS: atom_id res chain seq x y z
N MET A 1 -20.28 -6.82 11.11
CA MET A 1 -19.34 -5.93 10.41
C MET A 1 -18.17 -6.75 9.89
N GLU A 2 -17.93 -6.65 8.61
CA GLU A 2 -16.85 -7.42 8.00
C GLU A 2 -15.48 -6.89 8.44
N PRO A 3 -14.52 -7.79 8.66
CA PRO A 3 -13.15 -7.35 8.90
C PRO A 3 -12.66 -6.58 7.71
N THR A 4 -11.90 -5.52 7.98
CA THR A 4 -11.42 -4.65 6.94
C THR A 4 -10.27 -5.30 6.20
N ASN A 5 -10.52 -5.82 5.01
CA ASN A 5 -9.48 -6.40 4.16
C ASN A 5 -8.88 -5.29 3.31
N TRP A 6 -7.88 -4.60 3.86
CA TRP A 6 -7.24 -3.48 3.19
C TRP A 6 -6.53 -3.91 1.90
N LEU A 7 -6.02 -5.12 1.85
CA LEU A 7 -5.33 -5.64 0.67
C LEU A 7 -6.29 -5.80 -0.49
N GLU A 8 -7.45 -6.44 -0.25
CA GLU A 8 -8.46 -6.62 -1.27
C GLU A 8 -9.07 -5.29 -1.70
N ALA A 9 -9.30 -4.37 -0.76
CA ALA A 9 -9.81 -3.04 -1.07
C ALA A 9 -8.84 -2.28 -1.99
N ALA A 10 -7.54 -2.35 -1.71
CA ALA A 10 -6.54 -1.72 -2.55
C ALA A 10 -6.51 -2.35 -3.94
N ARG A 11 -6.57 -3.68 -4.03
CA ARG A 11 -6.61 -4.38 -5.32
C ARG A 11 -7.82 -3.93 -6.14
N GLN A 12 -8.99 -3.89 -5.53
CA GLN A 12 -10.22 -3.48 -6.24
C GLN A 12 -10.13 -2.04 -6.72
N SER A 13 -9.60 -1.14 -5.91
CA SER A 13 -9.44 0.26 -6.30
C SER A 13 -8.50 0.41 -7.48
N ILE A 14 -7.39 -0.31 -7.47
CA ILE A 14 -6.42 -0.27 -8.57
C ILE A 14 -7.05 -0.86 -9.83
N GLU A 15 -7.70 -1.99 -9.70
CA GLU A 15 -8.31 -2.66 -10.85
C GLU A 15 -9.37 -1.78 -11.51
N SER A 16 -10.29 -1.23 -10.72
CA SER A 16 -11.39 -0.45 -11.28
C SER A 16 -10.95 0.87 -11.91
N ARG A 17 -9.88 1.47 -11.40
CA ARG A 17 -9.42 2.77 -11.88
C ARG A 17 -8.43 2.72 -13.02
N PHE A 18 -7.58 1.69 -13.07
CA PHE A 18 -6.42 1.72 -13.94
C PHE A 18 -6.31 0.59 -14.94
N MET A 19 -6.88 -0.56 -14.68
CA MET A 19 -6.64 -1.72 -15.55
C MET A 19 -7.19 -1.53 -16.96
N HIS A 20 -8.32 -0.85 -17.11
CA HIS A 20 -8.88 -0.58 -18.44
C HIS A 20 -8.04 0.42 -19.23
N ILE A 21 -7.43 1.39 -18.53
CA ILE A 21 -6.54 2.37 -19.15
C ILE A 21 -5.28 1.69 -19.66
N LEU A 22 -4.76 0.75 -18.87
CA LEU A 22 -3.56 0.00 -19.23
C LEU A 22 -3.82 -1.10 -20.25
N ARG A 23 -5.09 -1.30 -20.61
CA ARG A 23 -5.52 -2.38 -21.49
C ARG A 23 -5.07 -3.74 -20.97
N ALA A 24 -5.04 -3.88 -19.66
CA ALA A 24 -4.65 -5.12 -19.02
C ALA A 24 -5.75 -6.15 -19.23
N LYS A 25 -5.44 -7.21 -19.93
CA LYS A 25 -6.38 -8.30 -20.17
C LYS A 25 -6.46 -9.25 -19.01
N ASP A 26 -5.47 -9.18 -18.14
CA ASP A 26 -5.31 -10.10 -17.03
C ASP A 26 -5.49 -9.33 -15.72
N HIS A 27 -6.61 -9.57 -15.04
CA HIS A 27 -6.84 -8.92 -13.73
C HIS A 27 -5.82 -9.36 -12.69
N ASN A 28 -5.03 -10.39 -12.96
CA ASN A 28 -3.92 -10.79 -12.10
C ASN A 28 -2.86 -9.69 -12.00
N LEU A 29 -2.80 -8.78 -12.97
CA LEU A 29 -1.86 -7.67 -12.88
C LEU A 29 -2.17 -6.78 -11.67
N ALA A 30 -3.44 -6.49 -11.41
CA ALA A 30 -3.83 -5.71 -10.24
C ALA A 30 -3.43 -6.42 -8.96
N THR A 31 -3.66 -7.74 -8.89
CA THR A 31 -3.27 -8.54 -7.74
C THR A 31 -1.75 -8.52 -7.54
N TYR A 32 -1.02 -8.67 -8.62
CA TYR A 32 0.45 -8.68 -8.57
C TYR A 32 1.01 -7.34 -8.09
N VAL A 33 0.56 -6.24 -8.68
CA VAL A 33 1.02 -4.90 -8.30
C VAL A 33 0.67 -4.61 -6.84
N THR A 34 -0.56 -4.90 -6.44
CA THR A 34 -1.01 -4.65 -5.07
C THR A 34 -0.19 -5.45 -4.07
N GLY A 35 0.09 -6.71 -4.36
CA GLY A 35 0.91 -7.55 -3.49
C GLY A 35 2.33 -7.04 -3.34
N ARG A 36 2.92 -6.55 -4.43
CA ARG A 36 4.28 -6.00 -4.39
C ARG A 36 4.33 -4.72 -3.56
N LEU A 37 3.34 -3.85 -3.70
CA LEU A 37 3.28 -2.63 -2.91
C LEU A 37 3.02 -2.94 -1.44
N ALA A 38 2.18 -3.94 -1.16
CA ALA A 38 1.93 -4.37 0.22
C ALA A 38 3.22 -4.87 0.88
N ASN A 39 4.00 -5.67 0.17
CA ASN A 39 5.28 -6.15 0.71
C ASN A 39 6.23 -5.00 1.01
N LEU A 40 6.24 -3.99 0.15
CA LEU A 40 7.10 -2.82 0.34
C LEU A 40 6.68 -2.03 1.59
N LEU A 41 5.38 -1.83 1.75
CA LEU A 41 4.86 -1.13 2.94
C LEU A 41 5.20 -1.88 4.22
N LEU A 42 5.01 -3.20 4.23
CA LEU A 42 5.31 -4.02 5.40
C LEU A 42 6.80 -4.01 5.74
N ALA A 43 7.67 -3.97 4.73
CA ALA A 43 9.11 -3.87 4.95
C ALA A 43 9.52 -2.52 5.53
N ARG A 44 8.75 -1.47 5.23
CA ARG A 44 9.04 -0.13 5.77
C ARG A 44 8.58 0.03 7.22
N LEU A 45 7.70 -0.81 7.69
CA LEU A 45 7.14 -0.70 9.05
C LEU A 45 7.89 -1.60 10.03
N PRO A 46 8.02 -1.15 11.30
CA PRO A 46 8.55 -2.03 12.35
C PRO A 46 7.71 -3.30 12.46
N GLU A 47 8.32 -4.36 12.97
CA GLU A 47 7.67 -5.66 13.01
C GLU A 47 6.33 -5.66 13.73
N SER A 48 6.22 -4.96 14.86
CA SER A 48 4.97 -4.92 15.61
C SER A 48 3.84 -4.26 14.82
N THR A 49 4.15 -3.17 14.12
CA THR A 49 3.15 -2.47 13.30
C THR A 49 2.78 -3.29 12.07
N ALA A 50 3.79 -3.87 11.41
CA ALA A 50 3.55 -4.73 10.25
C ALA A 50 2.69 -5.94 10.62
N SER A 51 2.97 -6.58 11.76
CA SER A 51 2.20 -7.72 12.23
C SER A 51 0.75 -7.33 12.53
N ALA A 52 0.53 -6.14 13.10
CA ALA A 52 -0.82 -5.66 13.36
C ALA A 52 -1.58 -5.44 12.05
N LEU A 53 -0.91 -4.92 11.03
CA LEU A 53 -1.51 -4.68 9.71
C LEU A 53 -1.87 -6.01 9.04
N ILE A 54 -0.94 -6.97 9.06
CA ILE A 54 -1.17 -8.31 8.52
C ILE A 54 -2.33 -9.00 9.25
N GLY A 55 -2.42 -8.79 10.57
CA GLY A 55 -3.44 -9.43 11.40
C GLY A 55 -4.88 -9.06 11.04
N LEU A 56 -5.08 -7.98 10.28
CA LEU A 56 -6.42 -7.58 9.84
C LEU A 56 -6.91 -8.41 8.65
N LEU A 57 -6.04 -9.18 8.03
CA LEU A 57 -6.35 -9.90 6.79
C LEU A 57 -6.85 -11.32 7.05
N PRO A 58 -7.56 -11.91 6.08
CA PRO A 58 -7.92 -13.33 6.15
C PRO A 58 -6.67 -14.23 6.22
N GLU A 59 -6.83 -15.41 6.75
CA GLU A 59 -5.72 -16.34 7.00
C GLU A 59 -4.82 -16.59 5.79
N GLY A 60 -5.41 -16.80 4.62
CA GLY A 60 -4.63 -17.06 3.42
C GLY A 60 -3.72 -15.91 3.05
N ASP A 61 -4.23 -14.68 3.13
CA ASP A 61 -3.45 -13.49 2.83
C ASP A 61 -2.40 -13.23 3.91
N ARG A 62 -2.74 -13.48 5.18
CA ARG A 62 -1.78 -13.35 6.28
C ARG A 62 -0.58 -14.25 6.05
N ASN A 63 -0.81 -15.50 5.66
CA ASN A 63 0.27 -16.45 5.45
C ASN A 63 1.15 -16.03 4.29
N LYS A 64 0.57 -15.59 3.19
CA LYS A 64 1.33 -15.14 2.02
C LYS A 64 2.21 -13.94 2.34
N LEU A 65 1.66 -12.94 2.99
CA LEU A 65 2.41 -11.72 3.30
C LEU A 65 3.47 -11.98 4.38
N SER A 66 3.18 -12.82 5.36
CA SER A 66 4.16 -13.17 6.38
C SER A 66 5.37 -13.88 5.77
N GLN A 67 5.14 -14.76 4.80
CA GLN A 67 6.23 -15.49 4.13
C GLN A 67 7.01 -14.59 3.18
N ALA A 68 6.34 -13.68 2.50
CA ALA A 68 6.96 -12.81 1.50
C ALA A 68 7.63 -11.58 2.12
N ARG A 69 7.39 -11.33 3.39
CA ARG A 69 7.87 -10.14 4.07
C ARG A 69 9.39 -10.09 4.10
N GLY A 70 9.94 -8.94 3.66
CA GLY A 70 11.37 -8.69 3.72
C GLY A 70 11.81 -8.14 5.07
N TYR A 71 13.08 -7.84 5.20
CA TYR A 71 13.62 -7.21 6.40
C TYR A 71 13.13 -5.77 6.51
N PHE A 72 12.98 -5.30 7.75
CA PHE A 72 12.64 -3.91 8.03
C PHE A 72 13.70 -2.99 7.43
N ASP A 73 13.26 -2.03 6.61
CA ASP A 73 14.15 -1.15 5.86
C ASP A 73 13.65 0.28 5.93
N THR A 74 14.32 1.12 6.72
CA THR A 74 13.92 2.51 6.91
C THR A 74 14.28 3.40 5.72
N SER A 75 15.03 2.90 4.74
CA SER A 75 15.37 3.68 3.55
C SER A 75 14.24 3.72 2.52
N ILE A 76 13.22 2.86 2.68
CA ILE A 76 12.09 2.83 1.76
C ILE A 76 11.28 4.12 1.89
N GLY A 77 11.06 4.80 0.78
CA GLY A 77 10.27 6.03 0.72
C GLY A 77 9.24 5.98 -0.39
N TYR A 78 8.57 7.10 -0.61
CA TYR A 78 7.51 7.21 -1.61
C TYR A 78 8.00 6.85 -3.01
N THR A 79 9.20 7.29 -3.38
CA THR A 79 9.77 7.00 -4.70
C THR A 79 9.88 5.49 -4.94
N ASP A 80 10.19 4.73 -3.90
CA ASP A 80 10.29 3.27 -4.02
C ASP A 80 8.94 2.65 -4.40
N PHE A 81 7.84 3.20 -3.90
CA PHE A 81 6.51 2.72 -4.28
C PHE A 81 6.22 2.97 -5.76
N ILE A 82 6.62 4.13 -6.27
CA ILE A 82 6.46 4.44 -7.68
C ILE A 82 7.30 3.50 -8.54
N GLU A 83 8.56 3.32 -8.18
CA GLU A 83 9.47 2.44 -8.91
C GLU A 83 8.99 0.99 -8.89
N LYS A 84 8.50 0.52 -7.74
CA LYS A 84 7.99 -0.83 -7.63
C LYS A 84 6.78 -1.04 -8.53
N THR A 85 5.92 -0.03 -8.65
CA THR A 85 4.77 -0.09 -9.55
C THR A 85 5.22 -0.19 -11.00
N ILE A 86 6.19 0.64 -11.40
CA ILE A 86 6.73 0.62 -12.76
C ILE A 86 7.29 -0.76 -13.11
N PHE A 87 8.10 -1.30 -12.21
CA PHE A 87 8.67 -2.64 -12.39
C PHE A 87 7.61 -3.72 -12.51
N SER A 88 6.58 -3.61 -11.67
CA SER A 88 5.51 -4.61 -11.64
C SER A 88 4.71 -4.63 -12.94
N MET A 89 4.60 -3.48 -13.60
CA MET A 89 3.89 -3.39 -14.88
C MET A 89 4.75 -3.73 -16.09
N GLY A 90 6.06 -3.78 -15.93
CA GLY A 90 6.98 -4.22 -16.98
C GLY A 90 7.13 -3.29 -18.16
N CYS A 91 6.69 -2.05 -18.07
CA CYS A 91 6.75 -1.10 -19.19
C CYS A 91 7.18 0.29 -18.75
N PRO A 92 8.48 0.54 -18.65
CA PRO A 92 8.98 1.86 -18.26
C PRO A 92 8.92 2.82 -19.45
N ASN A 93 7.95 3.74 -19.44
CA ASN A 93 7.95 4.90 -20.33
C ASN A 93 7.20 6.03 -19.64
N GLU A 94 7.26 7.24 -20.22
CA GLU A 94 6.77 8.45 -19.58
C GLU A 94 5.28 8.41 -19.23
N ILE A 95 4.47 7.80 -20.07
CA ILE A 95 3.03 7.67 -19.82
C ILE A 95 2.81 6.79 -18.59
N HIS A 96 3.63 5.75 -18.43
CA HIS A 96 3.50 4.83 -17.31
C HIS A 96 3.94 5.47 -15.99
N ASP A 97 4.79 6.50 -16.02
CA ASP A 97 5.19 7.19 -14.80
C ASP A 97 4.01 7.86 -14.10
N GLU A 98 3.17 8.57 -14.83
CA GLU A 98 2.00 9.22 -14.24
C GLU A 98 1.01 8.18 -13.70
N ILE A 99 0.77 7.13 -14.48
CA ILE A 99 -0.14 6.06 -14.07
C ILE A 99 0.42 5.33 -12.86
N SER A 100 1.72 5.05 -12.85
CA SER A 100 2.38 4.38 -11.74
C SER A 100 2.29 5.19 -10.46
N ARG A 101 2.47 6.51 -10.56
CA ARG A 101 2.33 7.40 -9.42
C ARG A 101 0.90 7.38 -8.90
N ALA A 102 -0.09 7.43 -9.80
CA ALA A 102 -1.49 7.38 -9.43
C ALA A 102 -1.86 6.04 -8.79
N ILE A 103 -1.31 4.94 -9.28
CA ILE A 103 -1.53 3.61 -8.70
C ILE A 103 -0.95 3.56 -7.29
N ALA A 104 0.28 4.04 -7.10
CA ALA A 104 0.91 4.06 -5.79
C ALA A 104 0.10 4.92 -4.80
N ASP A 105 -0.35 6.09 -5.24
CA ASP A 105 -1.18 6.97 -4.41
C ASP A 105 -2.50 6.31 -4.03
N THR A 106 -3.14 5.64 -5.00
CA THR A 106 -4.40 4.94 -4.75
C THR A 106 -4.21 3.82 -3.72
N PHE A 107 -3.13 3.06 -3.85
CA PHE A 107 -2.79 2.02 -2.89
C PHE A 107 -2.66 2.59 -1.48
N LEU A 108 -1.82 3.59 -1.32
CA LEU A 108 -1.55 4.17 0.00
C LEU A 108 -2.80 4.79 0.63
N ARG A 109 -3.56 5.53 -0.15
CA ARG A 109 -4.79 6.16 0.34
C ARG A 109 -5.84 5.14 0.74
N THR A 110 -6.02 4.10 -0.07
CA THR A 110 -7.01 3.06 0.23
C THR A 110 -6.68 2.35 1.53
N ILE A 111 -5.41 2.01 1.74
CA ILE A 111 -5.01 1.36 2.99
C ILE A 111 -5.33 2.26 4.18
N SER A 112 -4.97 3.53 4.09
CA SER A 112 -5.24 4.49 5.16
C SER A 112 -6.73 4.57 5.50
N GLU A 113 -7.59 4.54 4.49
CA GLU A 113 -9.04 4.61 4.68
C GLU A 113 -9.61 3.35 5.32
N LYS A 114 -8.93 2.23 5.20
CA LYS A 114 -9.47 0.93 5.60
C LYS A 114 -8.91 0.36 6.90
N ILE A 115 -7.98 1.05 7.54
CA ILE A 115 -7.40 0.58 8.79
C ILE A 115 -7.92 1.38 9.97
N PRO A 116 -7.91 0.79 11.20
CA PRO A 116 -8.42 1.52 12.37
C PRO A 116 -7.51 2.66 12.78
N MET A 117 -8.08 3.63 13.49
CA MET A 117 -7.38 4.84 13.91
C MET A 117 -6.12 4.55 14.71
N GLU A 118 -6.18 3.55 15.59
CA GLU A 118 -5.02 3.17 16.40
C GLU A 118 -3.82 2.81 15.53
N LEU A 119 -4.07 2.04 14.47
CA LEU A 119 -3.01 1.63 13.56
C LEU A 119 -2.51 2.80 12.73
N LYS A 120 -3.40 3.70 12.31
CA LYS A 120 -3.00 4.93 11.60
C LYS A 120 -2.04 5.75 12.45
N LEU A 121 -2.31 5.89 13.75
CA LEU A 121 -1.46 6.65 14.64
C LEU A 121 -0.07 6.01 14.79
N ARG A 122 -0.03 4.69 14.87
CA ARG A 122 1.25 3.97 14.93
C ARG A 122 2.05 4.18 13.64
N MET A 123 1.41 4.03 12.50
CA MET A 123 2.07 4.21 11.21
C MET A 123 2.55 5.64 11.02
N ALA A 124 1.80 6.62 11.52
CA ALA A 124 2.17 8.02 11.42
C ALA A 124 3.46 8.33 12.17
N LYS A 125 3.77 7.58 13.22
CA LYS A 125 5.01 7.74 13.96
C LYS A 125 6.19 7.13 13.22
N ASP A 126 5.95 6.09 12.45
CA ASP A 126 7.01 5.27 11.87
C ASP A 126 7.35 5.63 10.43
N LEU A 127 6.44 6.28 9.71
CA LEU A 127 6.61 6.54 8.28
C LEU A 127 7.24 7.91 8.02
N PRO A 128 8.00 8.04 6.91
CA PRO A 128 8.53 9.35 6.53
C PRO A 128 7.43 10.30 6.09
N MET A 129 7.74 11.60 6.13
CA MET A 129 6.77 12.67 5.90
C MET A 129 5.98 12.50 4.60
N GLU A 130 6.64 12.16 3.52
CA GLU A 130 5.97 12.05 2.23
C GLU A 130 4.97 10.91 2.18
N LEU A 131 5.32 9.75 2.76
CA LEU A 131 4.38 8.64 2.85
C LEU A 131 3.18 8.99 3.73
N LYS A 132 3.43 9.67 4.84
CA LYS A 132 2.34 10.13 5.71
C LYS A 132 1.39 11.05 4.96
N ALA A 133 1.94 11.98 4.19
CA ALA A 133 1.13 12.92 3.41
C ALA A 133 0.27 12.19 2.37
N ARG A 134 0.85 11.21 1.67
CA ARG A 134 0.12 10.45 0.65
C ARG A 134 -1.00 9.59 1.25
N MET A 135 -0.83 9.18 2.49
CA MET A 135 -1.84 8.39 3.22
C MET A 135 -2.78 9.26 4.06
N ASN A 136 -2.60 10.57 4.04
CA ASN A 136 -3.36 11.53 4.85
C ASN A 136 -3.19 11.31 6.37
N LEU A 137 -2.08 10.74 6.78
CA LEU A 137 -1.82 10.47 8.18
C LEU A 137 -1.41 11.71 8.96
N SER A 138 -0.88 12.74 8.29
CA SER A 138 -0.54 14.02 8.91
C SER A 138 -1.76 14.68 9.52
N GLN A 139 -2.90 14.65 8.81
CA GLN A 139 -4.16 15.20 9.30
C GLN A 139 -4.66 14.43 10.54
N THR A 140 -4.44 13.12 10.55
CA THR A 140 -4.81 12.29 11.69
C THR A 140 -4.09 12.76 12.96
N ILE A 141 -2.80 13.05 12.86
CA ILE A 141 -2.02 13.54 13.98
C ILE A 141 -2.51 14.91 14.44
N GLU A 142 -2.73 15.83 13.51
CA GLU A 142 -3.19 17.18 13.83
C GLU A 142 -4.55 17.16 14.52
N THR A 143 -5.47 16.34 14.03
CA THR A 143 -6.79 16.22 14.64
C THR A 143 -6.69 15.68 16.06
N LYS A 144 -5.79 14.73 16.28
CA LYS A 144 -5.59 14.14 17.61
C LYS A 144 -4.94 15.15 18.57
N ALA A 145 -4.03 15.97 18.08
CA ALA A 145 -3.33 16.97 18.88
C ALA A 145 -4.21 18.17 19.25
N ALA A 146 -5.19 18.45 18.42
CA ALA A 146 -6.14 19.52 18.69
C ALA A 146 -7.18 19.08 19.72
#